data_1f514ed3f6e87a10d18f0196c0abd24a
#
_entry.id   1f514ed3f6e87a10d18f0196c0abd24a
#
_cell.length_a   1.000
_cell.length_b   1.000
_cell.length_c   1.000
_cell.angle_alpha   90.00
_cell.angle_beta   90.00
_cell.angle_gamma   90.00
#
_symmetry.space_group_name_H-M   'P 1'
#
loop_
_entity.id
_entity.type
_entity.pdbx_description
1 polymer ?
#
loop_
_entity_poly.entity_id
_entity_poly.type
_entity_poly.pdbx_seq_one_letter_code
_entity_poly.pdbx_strand_id
1 'polypeptide(L)'
;SRNVNIFYQNPFFSNWNSNREDFHLLDYILPSEDIDVIKTLNDNLENLENFNFSQIIKKNNFDEYIICLIYAQKDNMRVFSKIKFNSKLKINNKSFQYKNITSSGNIENLIRKIKLLYEDEWKKNNRINRSVKLPINLAMSSSEYKKNEDFENFLSSTDLVSNYSIKNFNNRE
;
A
#
# COMPACT_ATOMS: atom_id res chain seq x y z
N SER A 1 32.85 4.12 -9.67
CA SER A 1 32.28 4.61 -8.39
C SER A 1 30.79 4.42 -8.44
N ARG A 2 30.23 3.67 -7.49
CA ARG A 2 28.76 3.53 -7.35
C ARG A 2 28.29 4.76 -6.61
N ASN A 3 27.60 5.66 -7.30
CA ASN A 3 26.93 6.79 -6.67
C ASN A 3 25.51 6.36 -6.30
N VAL A 4 25.11 6.62 -5.06
CA VAL A 4 23.73 6.47 -4.62
C VAL A 4 23.10 7.84 -4.57
N ASN A 5 22.01 8.01 -5.29
CA ASN A 5 21.18 9.20 -5.22
C ASN A 5 20.11 8.96 -4.15
N ILE A 6 20.10 9.79 -3.13
CA ILE A 6 19.17 9.70 -1.99
C ILE A 6 18.41 11.03 -1.91
N PHE A 7 17.17 10.99 -1.41
CA PHE A 7 16.29 12.14 -1.29
C PHE A 7 16.18 12.95 -2.59
N TYR A 8 16.31 14.28 -2.55
CA TYR A 8 16.11 15.16 -3.70
C TYR A 8 17.10 14.97 -4.85
N GLN A 9 18.24 14.35 -4.60
CA GLN A 9 19.17 13.95 -5.66
C GLN A 9 18.66 12.73 -6.45
N ASN A 10 17.68 12.00 -5.89
CA ASN A 10 17.08 10.85 -6.53
C ASN A 10 15.84 11.28 -7.33
N PRO A 11 15.85 11.14 -8.66
CA PRO A 11 14.73 11.56 -9.50
C PRO A 11 13.43 10.78 -9.19
N PHE A 12 13.52 9.56 -8.68
CA PHE A 12 12.34 8.81 -8.24
C PHE A 12 11.73 9.42 -6.98
N PHE A 13 12.55 9.83 -6.01
CA PHE A 13 12.08 10.49 -4.80
C PHE A 13 11.39 11.81 -5.14
N SER A 14 12.03 12.65 -5.95
CA SER A 14 11.49 13.97 -6.34
C SER A 14 10.17 13.89 -7.11
N ASN A 15 9.97 12.82 -7.90
CA ASN A 15 8.77 12.63 -8.70
C ASN A 15 7.74 11.67 -8.08
N TRP A 16 8.00 11.10 -6.88
CA TRP A 16 7.14 10.07 -6.30
C TRP A 16 5.70 10.54 -6.08
N ASN A 17 5.52 11.76 -5.59
CA ASN A 17 4.22 12.35 -5.30
C ASN A 17 3.75 13.38 -6.35
N SER A 18 4.49 13.58 -7.45
CA SER A 18 4.15 14.59 -8.47
C SER A 18 2.84 14.28 -9.18
N ASN A 19 2.55 13.01 -9.42
CA ASN A 19 1.35 12.54 -10.09
C ASN A 19 0.53 11.70 -9.12
N ARG A 20 -0.35 12.37 -8.37
CA ARG A 20 -1.36 11.69 -7.55
C ARG A 20 -2.55 11.38 -8.45
N GLU A 21 -2.74 10.11 -8.77
CA GLU A 21 -3.93 9.65 -9.49
C GLU A 21 -5.02 9.28 -8.49
N ASP A 22 -6.26 9.71 -8.71
CA ASP A 22 -7.39 9.53 -7.77
C ASP A 22 -7.72 8.06 -7.46
N PHE A 23 -7.26 7.13 -8.29
CA PHE A 23 -7.48 5.70 -8.07
C PHE A 23 -6.44 5.02 -7.16
N HIS A 24 -5.41 5.73 -6.70
CA HIS A 24 -4.43 5.16 -5.79
C HIS A 24 -5.00 4.97 -4.38
N LEU A 25 -4.83 3.75 -3.84
CA LEU A 25 -5.32 3.36 -2.52
C LEU A 25 -4.36 3.73 -1.39
N LEU A 26 -3.07 3.96 -1.70
CA LEU A 26 -2.04 4.26 -0.73
C LEU A 26 -1.60 5.72 -0.84
N ASP A 27 -1.55 6.40 0.29
CA ASP A 27 -0.86 7.67 0.42
C ASP A 27 0.57 7.44 0.89
N TYR A 28 1.54 7.98 0.14
CA TYR A 28 2.96 7.79 0.44
C TYR A 28 3.51 9.01 1.16
N ILE A 29 3.96 8.80 2.38
CA ILE A 29 4.68 9.82 3.17
C ILE A 29 6.17 9.59 2.95
N LEU A 30 6.84 10.55 2.30
CA LEU A 30 8.28 10.50 2.11
C LEU A 30 8.98 11.08 3.33
N PRO A 31 10.08 10.45 3.80
CA PRO A 31 10.86 10.99 4.92
C PRO A 31 11.52 12.32 4.52
N SER A 32 11.73 13.19 5.52
CA SER A 32 12.51 14.41 5.33
C SER A 32 13.97 14.08 5.06
N GLU A 33 14.66 14.97 4.35
CA GLU A 33 16.10 14.85 4.13
C GLU A 33 16.87 14.87 5.44
N ASP A 34 17.81 13.94 5.60
CA ASP A 34 18.57 13.73 6.82
C ASP A 34 20.02 13.37 6.48
N ILE A 35 20.95 14.21 6.90
CA ILE A 35 22.39 14.06 6.59
C ILE A 35 22.96 12.78 7.23
N ASP A 36 22.52 12.43 8.44
CA ASP A 36 23.01 11.23 9.12
C ASP A 36 22.54 9.97 8.41
N VAL A 37 21.30 9.99 7.88
CA VAL A 37 20.76 8.90 7.05
C VAL A 37 21.55 8.78 5.75
N ILE A 38 21.83 9.91 5.08
CA ILE A 38 22.63 9.92 3.84
C ILE A 38 24.01 9.30 4.11
N LYS A 39 24.69 9.73 5.16
CA LYS A 39 25.99 9.20 5.52
C LYS A 39 25.93 7.69 5.82
N THR A 40 25.00 7.28 6.66
CA THR A 40 24.82 5.86 7.04
C THR A 40 24.55 4.98 5.82
N LEU A 41 23.74 5.43 4.87
CA LEU A 41 23.45 4.67 3.65
C LEU A 41 24.66 4.63 2.72
N ASN A 42 25.40 5.73 2.59
CA ASN A 42 26.63 5.78 1.78
C ASN A 42 27.72 4.85 2.34
N ASP A 43 27.85 4.75 3.65
CA ASP A 43 28.82 3.86 4.28
C ASP A 43 28.47 2.36 4.09
N ASN A 44 27.22 2.06 3.72
CA ASN A 44 26.70 0.69 3.56
C ASN A 44 26.26 0.33 2.13
N LEU A 45 26.73 1.06 1.12
CA LEU A 45 26.31 0.92 -0.29
C LEU A 45 26.39 -0.49 -0.86
N GLU A 46 27.40 -1.25 -0.45
CA GLU A 46 27.63 -2.59 -0.98
C GLU A 46 26.62 -3.62 -0.47
N ASN A 47 25.95 -3.34 0.65
CA ASN A 47 25.08 -4.31 1.32
C ASN A 47 23.70 -3.74 1.68
N LEU A 48 23.20 -2.77 0.92
CA LEU A 48 21.90 -2.12 1.22
C LEU A 48 20.73 -3.09 1.26
N GLU A 49 20.75 -4.16 0.47
CA GLU A 49 19.67 -5.15 0.49
C GLU A 49 19.58 -5.91 1.83
N ASN A 50 20.68 -6.10 2.53
CA ASN A 50 20.73 -6.73 3.85
C ASN A 50 20.83 -5.71 4.99
N PHE A 51 20.92 -4.42 4.68
CA PHE A 51 21.07 -3.37 5.68
C PHE A 51 19.84 -3.34 6.62
N ASN A 52 20.10 -3.08 7.91
CA ASN A 52 19.07 -2.95 8.93
C ASN A 52 18.58 -1.50 9.02
N PHE A 53 17.44 -1.22 8.42
CA PHE A 53 16.82 0.11 8.40
C PHE A 53 16.06 0.46 9.70
N SER A 54 16.09 -0.37 10.74
CA SER A 54 15.26 -0.18 11.94
C SER A 54 15.46 1.17 12.63
N GLN A 55 16.68 1.71 12.66
CA GLN A 55 16.94 3.03 13.24
C GLN A 55 16.29 4.15 12.44
N ILE A 56 16.41 4.09 11.10
CA ILE A 56 15.81 5.08 10.19
C ILE A 56 14.29 5.04 10.29
N ILE A 57 13.70 3.84 10.35
CA ILE A 57 12.25 3.64 10.47
C ILE A 57 11.74 4.20 11.79
N LYS A 58 12.42 3.89 12.91
CA LYS A 58 12.07 4.40 14.24
C LYS A 58 12.16 5.92 14.33
N LYS A 59 13.19 6.52 13.75
CA LYS A 59 13.38 7.98 13.73
C LYS A 59 12.20 8.69 13.05
N ASN A 60 11.62 8.08 12.02
CA ASN A 60 10.47 8.61 11.28
C ASN A 60 9.11 8.17 11.85
N ASN A 61 9.09 7.35 12.91
CA ASN A 61 7.88 6.84 13.56
C ASN A 61 6.91 6.14 12.59
N PHE A 62 7.44 5.30 11.68
CA PHE A 62 6.65 4.56 10.71
C PHE A 62 6.34 3.14 11.23
N ASP A 63 5.06 2.80 11.34
CA ASP A 63 4.59 1.43 11.64
C ASP A 63 4.57 0.57 10.38
N GLU A 64 4.09 1.13 9.28
CA GLU A 64 4.09 0.53 7.95
C GLU A 64 5.07 1.28 7.05
N TYR A 65 5.85 0.54 6.27
CA TYR A 65 6.88 1.16 5.45
C TYR A 65 7.22 0.34 4.21
N ILE A 66 7.79 1.03 3.25
CA ILE A 66 8.37 0.44 2.06
C ILE A 66 9.78 1.00 1.88
N ILE A 67 10.77 0.11 1.85
CA ILE A 67 12.14 0.45 1.45
C ILE A 67 12.28 0.02 0.00
N CYS A 68 12.55 0.98 -0.88
CA CYS A 68 12.65 0.77 -2.31
C CYS A 68 14.06 1.09 -2.78
N LEU A 69 14.80 0.08 -3.24
CA LEU A 69 16.12 0.22 -3.83
C LEU A 69 15.99 0.02 -5.35
N ILE A 70 16.41 1.03 -6.11
CA ILE A 70 16.31 1.02 -7.57
C ILE A 70 17.72 0.96 -8.16
N TYR A 71 18.01 -0.10 -8.91
CA TYR A 71 19.27 -0.33 -9.56
C TYR A 71 19.13 -0.12 -11.07
N ALA A 72 19.79 0.91 -11.59
CA ALA A 72 19.80 1.21 -13.01
C ALA A 72 20.99 0.51 -13.70
N GLN A 73 20.74 -0.32 -14.70
CA GLN A 73 21.74 -0.99 -15.53
C GLN A 73 21.36 -0.86 -17.00
N LYS A 74 22.00 0.04 -17.74
CA LYS A 74 21.69 0.31 -19.17
C LYS A 74 20.18 0.45 -19.41
N ASP A 75 19.57 -0.54 -20.05
CA ASP A 75 18.16 -0.57 -20.41
C ASP A 75 17.30 -1.40 -19.42
N ASN A 76 17.84 -1.75 -18.27
CA ASN A 76 17.16 -2.55 -17.25
C ASN A 76 17.16 -1.84 -15.90
N MET A 77 16.01 -1.82 -15.25
CA MET A 77 15.82 -1.32 -13.88
C MET A 77 15.43 -2.48 -12.98
N ARG A 78 16.27 -2.80 -12.03
CA ARG A 78 15.91 -3.75 -10.97
C ARG A 78 15.42 -2.99 -9.75
N VAL A 79 14.22 -3.31 -9.29
CA VAL A 79 13.58 -2.74 -8.11
C VAL A 79 13.53 -3.81 -7.03
N PHE A 80 14.30 -3.60 -5.98
CA PHE A 80 14.27 -4.42 -4.77
C PHE A 80 13.50 -3.67 -3.69
N SER A 81 12.51 -4.33 -3.06
CA SER A 81 11.65 -3.68 -2.06
C SER A 81 11.50 -4.54 -0.82
N LYS A 82 11.64 -3.92 0.36
CA LYS A 82 11.20 -4.48 1.64
C LYS A 82 9.91 -3.78 2.03
N ILE A 83 8.82 -4.53 2.12
CA ILE A 83 7.47 -4.01 2.33
C ILE A 83 6.98 -4.55 3.67
N LYS A 84 6.59 -3.67 4.60
CA LYS A 84 5.95 -4.06 5.84
C LYS A 84 4.53 -3.50 5.90
N PHE A 85 3.55 -4.40 5.83
CA PHE A 85 2.12 -4.11 6.01
C PHE A 85 1.54 -5.06 7.06
N ASN A 86 0.74 -4.53 8.01
CA ASN A 86 0.09 -5.32 9.07
C ASN A 86 1.06 -6.28 9.78
N SER A 87 2.24 -5.77 10.19
CA SER A 87 3.32 -6.52 10.86
C SER A 87 3.97 -7.63 10.03
N LYS A 88 3.56 -7.84 8.77
CA LYS A 88 4.17 -8.80 7.84
C LYS A 88 5.23 -8.14 6.99
N LEU A 89 6.44 -8.66 7.02
CA LEU A 89 7.53 -8.22 6.15
C LEU A 89 7.57 -9.08 4.89
N LYS A 90 7.59 -8.45 3.74
CA LYS A 90 7.73 -9.09 2.43
C LYS A 90 8.90 -8.48 1.66
N ILE A 91 9.65 -9.32 0.98
CA ILE A 91 10.69 -8.90 0.04
C ILE A 91 10.17 -9.12 -1.38
N ASN A 92 10.33 -8.12 -2.22
CA ASN A 92 9.98 -8.16 -3.62
C ASN A 92 11.18 -7.75 -4.47
N ASN A 93 11.40 -8.44 -5.59
CA ASN A 93 12.48 -8.17 -6.53
C ASN A 93 11.92 -8.26 -7.94
N LYS A 94 11.86 -7.13 -8.65
CA LYS A 94 11.29 -7.02 -9.99
C LYS A 94 12.26 -6.30 -10.93
N SER A 95 12.28 -6.74 -12.17
CA SER A 95 13.05 -6.08 -13.24
C SER A 95 12.12 -5.52 -14.30
N PHE A 96 12.43 -4.32 -14.77
CA PHE A 96 11.70 -3.60 -15.79
C PHE A 96 12.66 -3.20 -16.90
N GLN A 97 12.26 -3.41 -18.15
CA GLN A 97 13.03 -2.98 -19.30
C GLN A 97 12.58 -1.58 -19.74
N TYR A 98 13.51 -0.67 -19.85
CA TYR A 98 13.28 0.69 -20.35
C TYR A 98 14.44 1.13 -21.23
N LYS A 99 14.13 1.61 -22.43
CA LYS A 99 15.07 2.36 -23.25
C LYS A 99 15.11 3.80 -22.74
N ASN A 100 16.30 4.34 -22.49
CA ASN A 100 16.46 5.72 -22.00
C ASN A 100 15.77 6.01 -20.64
N ILE A 101 16.32 5.45 -19.57
CA ILE A 101 15.82 5.54 -18.18
C ILE A 101 15.79 6.98 -17.65
N THR A 102 16.59 7.89 -18.18
CA THR A 102 16.71 9.27 -17.69
C THR A 102 15.59 10.20 -18.16
N SER A 103 14.72 9.78 -19.08
CA SER A 103 13.59 10.61 -19.48
C SER A 103 12.53 10.67 -18.36
N SER A 104 11.99 11.86 -18.10
CA SER A 104 10.96 12.09 -17.08
C SER A 104 9.77 11.14 -17.24
N GLY A 105 9.25 10.97 -18.45
CA GLY A 105 8.12 10.08 -18.71
C GLY A 105 8.39 8.61 -18.38
N ASN A 106 9.64 8.12 -18.52
CA ASN A 106 10.00 6.76 -18.14
C ASN A 106 10.10 6.60 -16.62
N ILE A 107 10.57 7.63 -15.91
CA ILE A 107 10.61 7.65 -14.45
C ILE A 107 9.18 7.61 -13.89
N GLU A 108 8.30 8.47 -14.38
CA GLU A 108 6.88 8.52 -13.96
C GLU A 108 6.15 7.20 -14.23
N ASN A 109 6.34 6.62 -15.42
CA ASN A 109 5.75 5.32 -15.76
C ASN A 109 6.27 4.20 -14.84
N LEU A 110 7.55 4.21 -14.49
CA LEU A 110 8.11 3.22 -13.56
C LEU A 110 7.54 3.43 -12.15
N ILE A 111 7.46 4.66 -11.66
CA ILE A 111 6.84 4.99 -10.37
C ILE A 111 5.42 4.45 -10.32
N ARG A 112 4.61 4.71 -11.35
CA ARG A 112 3.24 4.20 -11.47
C ARG A 112 3.19 2.67 -11.36
N LYS A 113 4.04 1.95 -12.10
CA LYS A 113 4.10 0.48 -12.03
C LYS A 113 4.51 -0.04 -10.65
N ILE A 114 5.44 0.65 -9.99
CA ILE A 114 5.88 0.29 -8.64
C ILE A 114 4.75 0.54 -7.63
N LYS A 115 4.05 1.67 -7.71
CA LYS A 115 2.89 1.97 -6.86
C LYS A 115 1.81 0.91 -6.98
N LEU A 116 1.41 0.54 -8.21
CA LEU A 116 0.43 -0.53 -8.45
C LEU A 116 0.87 -1.86 -7.82
N LEU A 117 2.16 -2.21 -7.90
CA LEU A 117 2.69 -3.41 -7.27
C LEU A 117 2.55 -3.36 -5.74
N TYR A 118 2.80 -2.21 -5.12
CA TYR A 118 2.66 -2.04 -3.67
C TYR A 118 1.19 -2.08 -3.24
N GLU A 119 0.29 -1.49 -4.01
CA GLU A 119 -1.15 -1.57 -3.77
C GLU A 119 -1.69 -3.01 -3.89
N ASP A 120 -1.21 -3.78 -4.86
CA ASP A 120 -1.58 -5.20 -4.98
C ASP A 120 -1.11 -6.02 -3.78
N GLU A 121 0.07 -5.71 -3.23
CA GLU A 121 0.53 -6.34 -2.00
C GLU A 121 -0.30 -5.90 -0.77
N TRP A 122 -0.67 -4.62 -0.69
CA TRP A 122 -1.56 -4.13 0.35
C TRP A 122 -2.94 -4.79 0.28
N LYS A 123 -3.55 -4.87 -0.91
CA LYS A 123 -4.83 -5.57 -1.15
C LYS A 123 -4.78 -7.02 -0.70
N LYS A 124 -3.70 -7.75 -1.00
CA LYS A 124 -3.53 -9.15 -0.56
C LYS A 124 -3.51 -9.29 0.95
N ASN A 125 -2.87 -8.36 1.66
CA ASN A 125 -2.78 -8.36 3.12
C ASN A 125 -4.10 -7.92 3.79
N ASN A 126 -4.90 -7.13 3.11
CA ASN A 126 -6.17 -6.57 3.60
C ASN A 126 -7.40 -7.27 3.00
N ARG A 127 -7.23 -8.44 2.41
CA ARG A 127 -8.37 -9.24 1.93
C ARG A 127 -9.28 -9.60 3.08
N ILE A 128 -10.53 -9.17 2.99
CA ILE A 128 -11.60 -9.65 3.88
C ILE A 128 -11.73 -11.16 3.64
N ASN A 129 -11.53 -11.95 4.70
CA ASN A 129 -11.75 -13.40 4.61
C ASN A 129 -13.26 -13.67 4.57
N ARG A 130 -13.83 -13.74 3.37
CA ARG A 130 -15.25 -14.05 3.14
C ARG A 130 -15.65 -15.46 3.64
N SER A 131 -14.68 -16.29 4.00
CA SER A 131 -14.96 -17.60 4.60
C SER A 131 -15.35 -17.50 6.07
N VAL A 132 -15.03 -16.40 6.76
CA VAL A 132 -15.43 -16.15 8.14
C VAL A 132 -16.80 -15.49 8.13
N LYS A 133 -17.83 -16.25 8.53
CA LYS A 133 -19.18 -15.73 8.73
C LYS A 133 -19.31 -15.25 10.17
N LEU A 134 -19.55 -13.95 10.33
CA LEU A 134 -19.80 -13.35 11.65
C LEU A 134 -21.29 -13.20 11.84
N PRO A 135 -21.89 -13.80 12.89
CA PRO A 135 -23.29 -13.58 13.21
C PRO A 135 -23.48 -12.17 13.78
N ILE A 136 -24.37 -11.40 13.18
CA ILE A 136 -24.74 -10.06 13.64
C ILE A 136 -26.24 -10.10 13.99
N ASN A 137 -26.60 -9.66 15.21
CA ASN A 137 -28.00 -9.48 15.61
C ASN A 137 -28.33 -7.99 15.54
N LEU A 138 -29.34 -7.66 14.78
CA LEU A 138 -29.85 -6.30 14.64
C LEU A 138 -31.26 -6.23 15.22
N ALA A 139 -31.54 -5.17 15.97
CA ALA A 139 -32.85 -4.84 16.43
C ALA A 139 -33.33 -3.55 15.75
N MET A 140 -34.47 -3.59 15.11
CA MET A 140 -35.09 -2.45 14.43
C MET A 140 -36.47 -2.17 14.97
N SER A 141 -36.87 -0.90 15.01
CA SER A 141 -38.28 -0.56 15.36
C SER A 141 -39.22 -0.94 14.23
N SER A 142 -40.31 -1.62 14.55
CA SER A 142 -41.29 -2.06 13.56
C SER A 142 -42.21 -0.93 13.05
N SER A 143 -42.09 0.29 13.57
CA SER A 143 -42.98 1.41 13.24
C SER A 143 -42.89 1.96 11.81
N GLU A 144 -41.87 1.55 11.04
CA GLU A 144 -41.67 2.04 9.68
C GLU A 144 -41.51 0.89 8.68
N TYR A 145 -42.62 0.35 8.22
CA TYR A 145 -42.66 -0.79 7.29
C TYR A 145 -41.80 -0.60 6.06
N LYS A 146 -41.83 0.59 5.46
CA LYS A 146 -41.05 0.89 4.24
C LYS A 146 -39.54 0.82 4.48
N LYS A 147 -39.05 1.31 5.61
CA LYS A 147 -37.62 1.19 5.95
C LYS A 147 -37.20 -0.25 6.20
N ASN A 148 -38.05 -1.07 6.74
CA ASN A 148 -37.77 -2.49 6.95
C ASN A 148 -37.66 -3.22 5.60
N GLU A 149 -38.59 -2.94 4.67
CA GLU A 149 -38.55 -3.48 3.31
C GLU A 149 -37.29 -3.05 2.53
N ASP A 150 -36.95 -1.76 2.58
CA ASP A 150 -35.74 -1.22 1.96
C ASP A 150 -34.49 -1.88 2.55
N PHE A 151 -34.46 -2.15 3.85
CA PHE A 151 -33.35 -2.82 4.51
C PHE A 151 -33.25 -4.31 4.13
N GLU A 152 -34.36 -5.04 4.03
CA GLU A 152 -34.37 -6.43 3.55
C GLU A 152 -33.86 -6.51 2.08
N ASN A 153 -34.28 -5.59 1.23
CA ASN A 153 -33.83 -5.49 -0.15
C ASN A 153 -32.30 -5.21 -0.19
N PHE A 154 -31.79 -4.33 0.67
CA PHE A 154 -30.36 -4.10 0.81
C PHE A 154 -29.59 -5.36 1.24
N LEU A 155 -30.08 -6.07 2.28
CA LEU A 155 -29.46 -7.32 2.75
C LEU A 155 -29.42 -8.39 1.65
N SER A 156 -30.49 -8.47 0.84
CA SER A 156 -30.60 -9.44 -0.26
C SER A 156 -29.69 -9.10 -1.44
N SER A 157 -29.38 -7.82 -1.64
CA SER A 157 -28.58 -7.34 -2.78
C SER A 157 -27.07 -7.25 -2.51
N THR A 158 -26.66 -7.29 -1.22
CA THR A 158 -25.25 -7.12 -0.88
C THR A 158 -24.52 -8.46 -0.80
N ASP A 159 -23.35 -8.53 -1.46
CA ASP A 159 -22.45 -9.70 -1.42
C ASP A 159 -21.82 -9.95 -0.05
N LEU A 160 -21.95 -9.02 0.90
CA LEU A 160 -21.37 -9.13 2.25
C LEU A 160 -22.23 -9.98 3.18
N VAL A 161 -23.51 -10.15 2.87
CA VAL A 161 -24.47 -10.93 3.68
C VAL A 161 -24.67 -12.28 3.01
N SER A 162 -24.30 -13.35 3.70
CA SER A 162 -24.46 -14.71 3.16
C SER A 162 -25.87 -15.26 3.33
N ASN A 163 -26.51 -14.97 4.44
CA ASN A 163 -27.92 -15.19 4.68
C ASN A 163 -28.40 -14.34 5.86
N TYR A 164 -29.71 -14.11 5.98
CA TYR A 164 -30.35 -13.49 7.14
C TYR A 164 -31.68 -14.17 7.48
N SER A 165 -32.11 -14.03 8.71
CA SER A 165 -33.41 -14.51 9.17
C SER A 165 -34.00 -13.58 10.23
N ILE A 166 -35.28 -13.38 10.17
CA ILE A 166 -36.02 -12.62 11.20
C ILE A 166 -36.30 -13.55 12.34
N LYS A 167 -35.80 -13.27 13.55
CA LYS A 167 -35.97 -14.10 14.75
C LYS A 167 -37.24 -13.76 15.52
N ASN A 168 -37.54 -12.48 15.66
CA ASN A 168 -38.67 -12.01 16.42
C ASN A 168 -39.34 -10.82 15.74
N PHE A 169 -40.63 -10.84 15.66
CA PHE A 169 -41.49 -9.73 15.22
C PHE A 169 -42.35 -9.33 16.41
N ASN A 170 -41.97 -8.29 17.13
CA ASN A 170 -42.77 -7.77 18.23
C ASN A 170 -43.53 -6.53 17.77
N ASN A 171 -44.83 -6.65 17.47
CA ASN A 171 -45.71 -5.51 17.44
C ASN A 171 -45.91 -5.05 18.89
N ARG A 172 -45.23 -4.00 19.31
CA ARG A 172 -45.68 -3.24 20.47
C ARG A 172 -46.64 -2.19 19.93
N GLU A 173 -47.94 -2.40 20.21
CA GLU A 173 -48.95 -1.35 20.17
C GLU A 173 -48.60 -0.21 21.11
#